data_a0e118f7cc3de66edadee438d295665b
#
_entry.id   a0e118f7cc3de66edadee438d295665b
#
_cell.length_a   1.000
_cell.length_b   1.000
_cell.length_c   1.000
_cell.angle_alpha   90.00
_cell.angle_beta   90.00
_cell.angle_gamma   90.00
#
_symmetry.space_group_name_H-M   'P 1'
#
loop_
_entity.id
_entity.type
_entity.pdbx_description
1 polymer ?
#
loop_
_entity_poly.entity_id
_entity_poly.type
_entity_poly.pdbx_seq_one_letter_code
_entity_poly.pdbx_strand_id
1 'polypeptide(L)'
;DMKISHTGSNGNLAEPEGVKIAPNGDTVYMTLQESNEMGWFSLSNPPDVLQDKVTYSNPIHEPDGIWVNSDGTLICTAGEYDGTIGVHSLDASGKPVTQRFIKMADDLPSNWDWEDKRKGIEPEEVVIAEAGDKTFVLTTLQDAGAVVVYDITDPAIPKYDSGAITDMND
;
A
#
# COMPACT_ATOMS: atom_id res chain seq x y z
N ASP A 1 -25.07 11.52 -8.18
CA ASP A 1 -24.22 11.05 -7.07
C ASP A 1 -23.79 9.63 -7.39
N MET A 2 -22.48 9.43 -7.50
CA MET A 2 -21.90 8.10 -7.66
C MET A 2 -21.89 7.41 -6.29
N LYS A 3 -22.39 6.17 -6.23
CA LYS A 3 -22.35 5.34 -5.02
C LYS A 3 -21.96 3.92 -5.43
N ILE A 4 -20.80 3.47 -4.98
CA ILE A 4 -20.35 2.09 -5.16
C ILE A 4 -20.55 1.35 -3.85
N SER A 5 -21.34 0.26 -3.89
CA SER A 5 -21.56 -0.57 -2.71
C SER A 5 -20.50 -1.66 -2.64
N HIS A 6 -20.00 -1.92 -1.45
CA HIS A 6 -19.09 -3.04 -1.21
C HIS A 6 -19.28 -3.62 0.18
N THR A 7 -19.23 -4.95 0.24
CA THR A 7 -19.05 -5.71 1.47
C THR A 7 -17.85 -6.61 1.27
N GLY A 8 -16.91 -6.56 2.20
CA GLY A 8 -15.68 -7.32 2.12
C GLY A 8 -15.89 -8.83 2.03
N SER A 9 -14.90 -9.53 1.50
CA SER A 9 -14.91 -11.00 1.38
C SER A 9 -14.99 -11.71 2.73
N ASN A 10 -14.56 -11.03 3.81
CA ASN A 10 -14.66 -11.49 5.19
C ASN A 10 -16.01 -11.19 5.87
N GLY A 11 -16.93 -10.51 5.15
CA GLY A 11 -18.22 -10.08 5.68
C GLY A 11 -18.20 -8.77 6.46
N ASN A 12 -17.05 -8.14 6.62
CA ASN A 12 -16.90 -6.82 7.25
C ASN A 12 -17.36 -5.71 6.30
N LEU A 13 -17.70 -4.56 6.85
CA LEU A 13 -17.88 -3.35 6.06
C LEU A 13 -16.51 -2.96 5.48
N ALA A 14 -16.50 -2.57 4.21
CA ALA A 14 -15.32 -1.97 3.63
C ALA A 14 -15.10 -0.60 4.26
N GLU A 15 -13.91 -0.36 4.78
CA GLU A 15 -13.44 0.92 5.26
C GLU A 15 -12.44 1.47 4.24
N PRO A 16 -12.89 2.38 3.33
CA PRO A 16 -11.98 2.97 2.37
C PRO A 16 -11.06 3.97 3.07
N GLU A 17 -9.73 3.77 2.97
CA GLU A 17 -8.73 4.67 3.55
C GLU A 17 -7.96 5.42 2.45
N GLY A 18 -7.19 4.72 1.65
CA GLY A 18 -6.43 5.30 0.58
C GLY A 18 -7.15 5.28 -0.77
N VAL A 19 -6.99 6.33 -1.59
CA VAL A 19 -7.48 6.37 -2.97
C VAL A 19 -6.45 7.01 -3.91
N LYS A 20 -6.29 6.41 -5.10
CA LYS A 20 -5.37 6.91 -6.12
C LYS A 20 -5.95 6.75 -7.52
N ILE A 21 -5.78 7.77 -8.34
CA ILE A 21 -6.11 7.71 -9.76
C ILE A 21 -4.84 7.33 -10.53
N ALA A 22 -4.95 6.31 -11.38
CA ALA A 22 -3.86 5.90 -12.26
C ALA A 22 -3.47 7.00 -13.26
N PRO A 23 -2.27 6.98 -13.82
CA PRO A 23 -1.82 7.95 -14.82
C PRO A 23 -2.69 8.03 -16.07
N ASN A 24 -3.47 7.01 -16.39
CA ASN A 24 -4.44 7.02 -17.49
C ASN A 24 -5.64 7.97 -17.24
N GLY A 25 -5.80 8.51 -16.01
CA GLY A 25 -6.86 9.43 -15.62
C GLY A 25 -8.24 8.80 -15.46
N ASP A 26 -8.37 7.50 -15.60
CA ASP A 26 -9.66 6.78 -15.56
C ASP A 26 -9.71 5.69 -14.48
N THR A 27 -8.64 4.92 -14.29
CA THR A 27 -8.64 3.86 -13.29
C THR A 27 -8.43 4.43 -11.89
N VAL A 28 -9.34 4.13 -10.98
CA VAL A 28 -9.24 4.44 -9.55
C VAL A 28 -8.89 3.18 -8.80
N TYR A 29 -7.88 3.25 -7.96
CA TYR A 29 -7.55 2.23 -6.97
C TYR A 29 -7.89 2.74 -5.57
N MET A 30 -8.31 1.86 -4.69
CA MET A 30 -8.62 2.18 -3.31
C MET A 30 -8.23 1.02 -2.39
N THR A 31 -7.79 1.36 -1.20
CA THR A 31 -7.66 0.42 -0.10
C THR A 31 -9.00 0.28 0.62
N LEU A 32 -9.25 -0.90 1.14
CA LEU A 32 -10.46 -1.27 1.88
C LEU A 32 -9.99 -2.02 3.12
N GLN A 33 -9.63 -1.26 4.17
CA GLN A 33 -8.86 -1.71 5.31
C GLN A 33 -9.54 -2.87 6.04
N GLU A 34 -10.72 -2.66 6.62
CA GLU A 34 -11.43 -3.65 7.40
C GLU A 34 -11.83 -4.93 6.62
N SER A 35 -11.94 -4.82 5.31
CA SER A 35 -12.18 -5.98 4.45
C SER A 35 -10.90 -6.66 3.97
N ASN A 36 -9.75 -6.08 4.29
CA ASN A 36 -8.43 -6.57 3.90
C ASN A 36 -8.30 -6.72 2.37
N GLU A 37 -8.70 -5.69 1.63
CA GLU A 37 -8.79 -5.72 0.17
C GLU A 37 -8.24 -4.45 -0.46
N MET A 38 -7.84 -4.54 -1.71
CA MET A 38 -7.63 -3.42 -2.61
C MET A 38 -8.56 -3.58 -3.80
N GLY A 39 -9.36 -2.56 -4.08
CA GLY A 39 -10.29 -2.55 -5.20
C GLY A 39 -9.92 -1.54 -6.27
N TRP A 40 -10.46 -1.70 -7.48
CA TRP A 40 -10.31 -0.72 -8.56
C TRP A 40 -11.53 -0.69 -9.47
N PHE A 41 -11.72 0.44 -10.14
CA PHE A 41 -12.79 0.65 -11.12
C PHE A 41 -12.45 1.78 -12.10
N SER A 42 -13.20 1.86 -13.22
CA SER A 42 -13.11 2.96 -14.18
C SER A 42 -14.04 4.11 -13.80
N LEU A 43 -13.53 5.35 -13.81
CA LEU A 43 -14.31 6.57 -13.59
C LEU A 43 -15.32 6.81 -14.70
N SER A 44 -14.97 6.48 -15.96
CA SER A 44 -15.86 6.66 -17.10
C SER A 44 -17.01 5.64 -17.13
N ASN A 45 -16.87 4.53 -16.41
CA ASN A 45 -17.90 3.48 -16.29
C ASN A 45 -17.90 2.88 -14.87
N PRO A 46 -18.27 3.67 -13.84
CA PRO A 46 -18.25 3.20 -12.46
C PRO A 46 -19.32 2.12 -12.24
N PRO A 47 -19.00 1.02 -11.58
CA PRO A 47 -19.96 -0.02 -11.26
C PRO A 47 -20.85 0.37 -10.08
N ASP A 48 -22.07 -0.18 -9.99
CA ASP A 48 -22.92 -0.05 -8.81
C ASP A 48 -22.35 -0.84 -7.61
N VAL A 49 -21.62 -1.92 -7.89
CA VAL A 49 -20.96 -2.79 -6.89
C VAL A 49 -19.53 -3.02 -7.32
N LEU A 50 -18.60 -2.80 -6.40
CA LEU A 50 -17.19 -3.07 -6.65
C LEU A 50 -16.97 -4.59 -6.83
N GLN A 51 -16.47 -4.97 -8.00
CA GLN A 51 -16.21 -6.38 -8.36
C GLN A 51 -14.73 -6.66 -8.56
N ASP A 52 -13.99 -5.68 -9.13
CA ASP A 52 -12.57 -5.82 -9.37
C ASP A 52 -11.78 -5.51 -8.10
N LYS A 53 -11.19 -6.54 -7.51
CA LYS A 53 -10.45 -6.44 -6.26
C LYS A 53 -9.46 -7.57 -6.08
N VAL A 54 -8.48 -7.35 -5.21
CA VAL A 54 -7.61 -8.36 -4.63
C VAL A 54 -7.86 -8.42 -3.13
N THR A 55 -7.94 -9.64 -2.59
CA THR A 55 -8.07 -9.86 -1.15
C THR A 55 -6.72 -10.32 -0.60
N TYR A 56 -6.27 -9.71 0.47
CA TYR A 56 -5.08 -10.08 1.20
C TYR A 56 -5.44 -11.14 2.24
N SER A 57 -5.13 -12.38 1.98
CA SER A 57 -5.54 -13.49 2.86
C SER A 57 -4.42 -14.07 3.70
N ASN A 58 -3.17 -13.80 3.30
CA ASN A 58 -1.97 -14.21 4.03
C ASN A 58 -0.75 -13.44 3.51
N PRO A 59 -0.23 -12.46 4.25
CA PRO A 59 -0.71 -12.03 5.58
C PRO A 59 -2.05 -11.29 5.56
N ILE A 60 -2.63 -11.03 6.74
CA ILE A 60 -3.68 -10.03 6.91
C ILE A 60 -2.95 -8.70 6.84
N HIS A 61 -3.27 -7.89 5.84
CA HIS A 61 -2.52 -6.69 5.52
C HIS A 61 -3.16 -5.42 6.09
N GLU A 62 -4.50 -5.38 6.11
CA GLU A 62 -5.28 -4.20 6.47
C GLU A 62 -4.70 -2.95 5.77
N PRO A 63 -4.86 -2.86 4.43
CA PRO A 63 -4.18 -1.86 3.63
C PRO A 63 -4.77 -0.47 3.89
N ASP A 64 -3.91 0.48 4.24
CA ASP A 64 -4.24 1.87 4.49
C ASP A 64 -3.81 2.74 3.30
N GLY A 65 -2.60 3.28 3.28
CA GLY A 65 -2.10 4.10 2.17
C GLY A 65 -1.91 3.33 0.86
N ILE A 66 -2.02 4.04 -0.25
CA ILE A 66 -1.87 3.47 -1.61
C ILE A 66 -1.20 4.45 -2.57
N TRP A 67 -0.31 3.97 -3.43
CA TRP A 67 0.31 4.75 -4.47
C TRP A 67 0.51 3.98 -5.77
N VAL A 68 0.31 4.68 -6.90
CA VAL A 68 0.59 4.17 -8.26
C VAL A 68 1.78 4.96 -8.82
N ASN A 69 2.74 4.29 -9.44
CA ASN A 69 3.87 4.96 -10.08
C ASN A 69 3.47 5.71 -11.37
N SER A 70 4.39 6.53 -11.89
CA SER A 70 4.11 7.49 -12.96
C SER A 70 3.72 6.84 -14.30
N ASP A 71 4.14 5.62 -14.57
CA ASP A 71 3.83 4.88 -15.80
C ASP A 71 2.65 3.89 -15.64
N GLY A 72 2.11 3.74 -14.43
CA GLY A 72 0.98 2.86 -14.16
C GLY A 72 1.30 1.38 -14.19
N THR A 73 2.54 1.00 -13.94
CA THR A 73 3.00 -0.41 -13.93
C THR A 73 3.14 -1.01 -12.55
N LEU A 74 3.23 -0.16 -11.52
CA LEU A 74 3.37 -0.56 -10.12
C LEU A 74 2.36 0.14 -9.23
N ILE A 75 1.90 -0.58 -8.22
CA ILE A 75 1.10 -0.05 -7.12
C ILE A 75 1.66 -0.55 -5.80
N CYS A 76 1.76 0.32 -4.80
CA CYS A 76 2.15 -0.04 -3.46
C CYS A 76 1.04 0.28 -2.46
N THR A 77 0.95 -0.53 -1.41
CA THR A 77 0.03 -0.34 -0.28
C THR A 77 0.78 -0.42 1.05
N ALA A 78 0.40 0.41 2.01
CA ALA A 78 0.83 0.28 3.40
C ALA A 78 -0.05 -0.74 4.11
N GLY A 79 0.53 -1.69 4.82
CA GLY A 79 -0.21 -2.68 5.59
C GLY A 79 -0.06 -2.40 7.08
N GLU A 80 -1.04 -1.72 7.64
CA GLU A 80 -1.04 -1.27 9.03
C GLU A 80 -0.88 -2.45 10.00
N TYR A 81 -1.69 -3.48 9.83
CA TYR A 81 -1.74 -4.61 10.78
C TYR A 81 -0.50 -5.49 10.77
N ASP A 82 0.07 -5.78 9.60
CA ASP A 82 1.17 -6.73 9.47
C ASP A 82 2.55 -6.07 9.37
N GLY A 83 2.61 -4.73 9.35
CA GLY A 83 3.86 -3.99 9.25
C GLY A 83 4.59 -4.22 7.92
N THR A 84 3.86 -4.36 6.82
CA THR A 84 4.44 -4.63 5.50
C THR A 84 4.11 -3.57 4.47
N ILE A 85 4.90 -3.51 3.41
CA ILE A 85 4.54 -2.79 2.17
C ILE A 85 4.13 -3.84 1.15
N GLY A 86 2.90 -3.74 0.63
CA GLY A 86 2.45 -4.49 -0.52
C GLY A 86 3.01 -3.87 -1.81
N VAL A 87 3.63 -4.67 -2.67
CA VAL A 87 4.12 -4.26 -3.99
C VAL A 87 3.46 -5.12 -5.06
N HIS A 88 2.74 -4.49 -5.98
CA HIS A 88 1.99 -5.15 -7.04
C HIS A 88 2.43 -4.64 -8.41
N SER A 89 2.75 -5.55 -9.31
CA SER A 89 2.87 -5.20 -10.73
C SER A 89 1.49 -5.18 -11.37
N LEU A 90 1.28 -4.23 -12.27
CA LEU A 90 0.04 -4.09 -13.01
C LEU A 90 0.24 -4.56 -14.46
N ASP A 91 -0.78 -5.20 -15.03
CA ASP A 91 -0.81 -5.48 -16.47
C ASP A 91 -1.24 -4.24 -17.28
N ALA A 92 -1.25 -4.37 -18.60
CA ALA A 92 -1.62 -3.29 -19.50
C ALA A 92 -3.08 -2.79 -19.34
N SER A 93 -3.93 -3.55 -18.64
CA SER A 93 -5.29 -3.13 -18.29
C SER A 93 -5.38 -2.46 -16.92
N GLY A 94 -4.26 -2.36 -16.20
CA GLY A 94 -4.19 -1.83 -14.84
C GLY A 94 -4.59 -2.84 -13.76
N LYS A 95 -4.68 -4.13 -14.11
CA LYS A 95 -5.01 -5.17 -13.15
C LYS A 95 -3.76 -5.66 -12.41
N PRO A 96 -3.79 -5.78 -11.07
CA PRO A 96 -2.72 -6.39 -10.31
C PRO A 96 -2.49 -7.86 -10.71
N VAL A 97 -1.25 -8.20 -11.10
CA VAL A 97 -0.87 -9.56 -11.57
C VAL A 97 0.16 -10.23 -10.68
N THR A 98 0.90 -9.47 -9.89
CA THR A 98 1.83 -10.00 -8.90
C THR A 98 1.59 -9.33 -7.56
N GLN A 99 1.94 -10.02 -6.50
CA GLN A 99 1.85 -9.53 -5.15
C GLN A 99 3.10 -9.94 -4.37
N ARG A 100 3.75 -8.95 -3.77
CA ARG A 100 4.89 -9.12 -2.88
C ARG A 100 4.69 -8.31 -1.62
N PHE A 101 5.24 -8.78 -0.51
CA PHE A 101 5.25 -8.05 0.75
C PHE A 101 6.67 -7.84 1.23
N ILE A 102 7.00 -6.60 1.54
CA ILE A 102 8.24 -6.21 2.20
C ILE A 102 7.95 -6.25 3.70
N LYS A 103 8.61 -7.15 4.43
CA LYS A 103 8.49 -7.25 5.89
C LYS A 103 9.50 -6.30 6.53
N MET A 104 9.05 -5.11 6.86
CA MET A 104 9.95 -4.05 7.35
C MET A 104 10.62 -4.39 8.66
N ALA A 105 9.95 -5.10 9.55
CA ALA A 105 10.52 -5.47 10.85
C ALA A 105 11.83 -6.27 10.76
N ASP A 106 12.09 -6.96 9.65
CA ASP A 106 13.33 -7.72 9.43
C ASP A 106 14.52 -6.81 9.08
N ASP A 107 14.25 -5.60 8.59
CA ASP A 107 15.25 -4.68 8.04
C ASP A 107 15.51 -3.46 8.95
N LEU A 108 14.55 -3.12 9.82
CA LEU A 108 14.64 -1.92 10.64
C LEU A 108 15.69 -2.06 11.76
N PRO A 109 16.36 -0.94 12.13
CA PRO A 109 17.30 -0.94 13.23
C PRO A 109 16.68 -1.44 14.54
N SER A 110 17.35 -2.37 15.21
CA SER A 110 16.85 -3.00 16.43
C SER A 110 16.71 -2.05 17.63
N ASN A 111 17.30 -0.86 17.56
CA ASN A 111 17.20 0.20 18.56
C ASN A 111 16.03 1.16 18.29
N TRP A 112 15.30 1.01 17.21
CA TRP A 112 14.06 1.74 17.03
C TRP A 112 13.01 1.16 17.98
N ASP A 113 12.33 2.04 18.69
CA ASP A 113 11.25 1.67 19.60
C ASP A 113 9.90 2.07 18.97
N TRP A 114 8.91 1.20 19.11
CA TRP A 114 7.54 1.46 18.73
C TRP A 114 6.60 1.05 19.86
N GLU A 115 5.50 1.78 20.00
CA GLU A 115 4.63 1.70 21.19
C GLU A 115 4.00 0.33 21.40
N ASP A 116 3.51 -0.31 20.34
CA ASP A 116 2.86 -1.61 20.43
C ASP A 116 3.50 -2.66 19.51
N LYS A 117 4.49 -3.36 20.07
CA LYS A 117 5.17 -4.46 19.37
C LYS A 117 4.25 -5.61 18.93
N ARG A 118 2.99 -5.64 19.36
CA ARG A 118 2.01 -6.66 18.99
C ARG A 118 1.26 -6.29 17.72
N LYS A 119 1.10 -4.99 17.48
CA LYS A 119 0.47 -4.47 16.26
C LYS A 119 1.45 -4.27 15.09
N GLY A 120 2.76 -4.29 15.37
CA GLY A 120 3.77 -4.01 14.38
C GLY A 120 4.19 -2.54 14.38
N ILE A 121 4.65 -2.03 13.26
CA ILE A 121 5.23 -0.70 13.11
C ILE A 121 4.26 0.31 12.50
N GLU A 122 3.03 -0.11 12.24
CA GLU A 122 1.91 0.68 11.72
C GLU A 122 2.31 1.58 10.53
N PRO A 123 2.60 1.01 9.36
CA PRO A 123 2.77 1.81 8.15
C PRO A 123 1.43 2.37 7.68
N GLU A 124 1.39 3.70 7.50
CA GLU A 124 0.18 4.46 7.15
C GLU A 124 0.14 4.80 5.66
N GLU A 125 1.06 5.64 5.22
CA GLU A 125 1.12 6.13 3.84
C GLU A 125 2.31 5.54 3.09
N VAL A 126 2.13 5.35 1.79
CA VAL A 126 3.19 5.00 0.86
C VAL A 126 3.28 6.00 -0.27
N VAL A 127 4.49 6.22 -0.76
CA VAL A 127 4.76 7.01 -1.98
C VAL A 127 5.76 6.25 -2.83
N ILE A 128 5.51 6.12 -4.13
CA ILE A 128 6.52 5.66 -5.08
C ILE A 128 7.24 6.87 -5.65
N ALA A 129 8.56 6.91 -5.53
CA ALA A 129 9.43 7.94 -6.07
C ALA A 129 10.36 7.35 -7.14
N GLU A 130 10.55 8.08 -8.23
CA GLU A 130 11.42 7.68 -9.33
C GLU A 130 12.58 8.68 -9.43
N ALA A 131 13.82 8.18 -9.43
CA ALA A 131 15.04 8.99 -9.49
C ALA A 131 16.07 8.35 -10.43
N GLY A 132 16.22 8.91 -11.62
CA GLY A 132 17.07 8.37 -12.67
C GLY A 132 16.52 7.03 -13.18
N ASP A 133 17.30 5.97 -13.00
CA ASP A 133 16.95 4.59 -13.36
C ASP A 133 16.44 3.76 -12.16
N LYS A 134 16.22 4.43 -11.03
CA LYS A 134 15.75 3.78 -9.80
C LYS A 134 14.33 4.14 -9.44
N THR A 135 13.66 3.17 -8.85
CA THR A 135 12.33 3.31 -8.27
C THR A 135 12.40 2.96 -6.78
N PHE A 136 11.85 3.85 -5.97
CA PHE A 136 11.80 3.70 -4.52
C PHE A 136 10.36 3.69 -4.03
N VAL A 137 10.11 2.99 -2.94
CA VAL A 137 8.92 3.18 -2.12
C VAL A 137 9.33 3.76 -0.77
N LEU A 138 8.62 4.81 -0.37
CA LEU A 138 8.74 5.44 0.94
C LEU A 138 7.47 5.14 1.71
N THR A 139 7.58 4.88 3.01
CA THR A 139 6.42 4.75 3.89
C THR A 139 6.65 5.44 5.22
N THR A 140 5.58 6.00 5.76
CA THR A 140 5.54 6.52 7.14
C THR A 140 5.21 5.38 8.09
N LEU A 141 5.84 5.39 9.25
CA LEU A 141 5.63 4.42 10.33
C LEU A 141 5.10 5.18 11.54
N GLN A 142 3.81 5.03 11.84
CA GLN A 142 3.16 5.81 12.90
C GLN A 142 3.77 5.52 14.26
N ASP A 143 3.83 4.26 14.65
CA ASP A 143 4.32 3.84 15.97
C ASP A 143 5.79 4.20 16.20
N ALA A 144 6.61 4.17 15.15
CA ALA A 144 8.03 4.48 15.23
C ALA A 144 8.34 5.97 15.05
N GLY A 145 7.36 6.79 14.62
CA GLY A 145 7.61 8.18 14.25
C GLY A 145 8.68 8.31 13.15
N ALA A 146 8.64 7.47 12.14
CA ALA A 146 9.74 7.30 11.19
C ALA A 146 9.27 7.32 9.74
N VAL A 147 10.21 7.52 8.83
CA VAL A 147 10.05 7.27 7.40
C VAL A 147 11.11 6.28 6.95
N VAL A 148 10.74 5.29 6.17
CA VAL A 148 11.66 4.31 5.59
C VAL A 148 11.58 4.27 4.09
N VAL A 149 12.68 3.88 3.46
CA VAL A 149 12.86 3.85 2.01
C VAL A 149 13.34 2.48 1.59
N TYR A 150 12.69 1.91 0.58
CA TYR A 150 13.12 0.69 -0.09
C TYR A 150 13.36 0.95 -1.58
N ASP A 151 14.47 0.44 -2.11
CA ASP A 151 14.72 0.35 -3.55
C ASP A 151 13.89 -0.81 -4.10
N ILE A 152 12.92 -0.49 -4.94
CA ILE A 152 12.02 -1.42 -5.64
C ILE A 152 12.23 -1.38 -7.15
N THR A 153 13.39 -0.95 -7.62
CA THR A 153 13.76 -0.94 -9.05
C THR A 153 13.56 -2.32 -9.68
N ASP A 154 13.92 -3.37 -8.95
CA ASP A 154 13.41 -4.71 -9.21
C ASP A 154 12.34 -5.06 -8.15
N PRO A 155 11.04 -4.98 -8.49
CA PRO A 155 9.98 -5.24 -7.52
C PRO A 155 9.94 -6.69 -7.03
N ALA A 156 10.66 -7.61 -7.67
CA ALA A 156 10.81 -8.98 -7.23
C ALA A 156 11.85 -9.13 -6.10
N ILE A 157 12.75 -8.16 -5.95
CA ILE A 157 13.86 -8.18 -4.98
C ILE A 157 13.99 -6.80 -4.31
N PRO A 158 12.99 -6.37 -3.53
CA PRO A 158 13.05 -5.11 -2.79
C PRO A 158 14.26 -5.09 -1.84
N LYS A 159 14.87 -3.92 -1.65
CA LYS A 159 16.02 -3.75 -0.76
C LYS A 159 15.82 -2.54 0.13
N TYR A 160 16.02 -2.71 1.42
CA TYR A 160 16.11 -1.59 2.34
C TYR A 160 17.22 -0.63 1.90
N ASP A 161 16.89 0.64 1.76
CA ASP A 161 17.84 1.69 1.38
C ASP A 161 18.21 2.54 2.59
N SER A 162 17.25 3.13 3.24
CA SER A 162 17.45 4.04 4.37
C SER A 162 16.17 4.24 5.18
N GLY A 163 16.34 4.86 6.34
CA GLY A 163 15.24 5.32 7.18
C GLY A 163 15.68 6.37 8.18
N ALA A 164 14.76 7.20 8.62
CA ALA A 164 15.00 8.25 9.61
C ALA A 164 13.83 8.31 10.59
N ILE A 165 14.16 8.37 11.88
CA ILE A 165 13.20 8.72 12.94
C ILE A 165 13.03 10.23 12.92
N THR A 166 11.80 10.72 12.92
CA THR A 166 11.51 12.13 13.18
C THR A 166 11.51 12.33 14.69
N ASP A 167 12.54 12.95 15.22
CA ASP A 167 12.54 13.33 16.64
C ASP A 167 11.51 14.43 16.85
N MET A 168 10.36 14.06 17.41
CA MET A 168 9.25 14.98 17.67
C MET A 168 9.37 15.66 19.05
N ASN A 169 10.52 15.56 19.71
CA ASN A 169 10.76 16.07 21.07
C ASN A 169 11.64 17.32 21.13
N ASP A 170 11.74 18.12 20.06
CA ASP A 170 12.37 19.45 20.09
C ASP A 170 11.34 20.59 20.18
#